data_2bc1d714658725d414ee9051971ed0e6
#
_entry.id   2bc1d714658725d414ee9051971ed0e6
#
_cell.length_a   1.000
_cell.length_b   1.000
_cell.length_c   1.000
_cell.angle_alpha   90.00
_cell.angle_beta   90.00
_cell.angle_gamma   90.00
#
_symmetry.space_group_name_H-M   'P 1'
#
loop_
_entity.id
_entity.type
_entity.pdbx_description
1 polymer ?
#
loop_
_entity_poly.entity_id
_entity_poly.type
_entity_poly.pdbx_seq_one_letter_code
_entity_poly.pdbx_strand_id
1 'polypeptide(L)'
;MAIKRIQKELIDFNKDPPANCSAGPVNDTDMFHWQATIMGPGDSPYQGGVFFLNIHFPTDYPFKPPKCTFTTRIYHPNINSNGSICRDILKDQWSPALTVGKVLLSISSLLTDPNPDDPLVPEIANIYKTDRARYEATAKEWTKKYAS
;
A
#
# COMPACT_ATOMS: atom_id res chain seq x y z
N MET A 1 -22.11 -4.72 -11.85
CA MET A 1 -21.01 -5.68 -12.06
C MET A 1 -19.88 -5.41 -11.09
N ALA A 2 -19.24 -4.25 -11.16
CA ALA A 2 -18.15 -3.93 -10.24
C ALA A 2 -18.60 -3.92 -8.77
N ILE A 3 -19.77 -3.36 -8.49
CA ILE A 3 -20.28 -3.29 -7.12
C ILE A 3 -20.42 -4.66 -6.49
N LYS A 4 -20.92 -5.65 -7.21
CA LYS A 4 -21.07 -7.01 -6.68
C LYS A 4 -19.72 -7.63 -6.32
N ARG A 5 -18.72 -7.42 -7.18
CA ARG A 5 -17.37 -7.91 -6.93
C ARG A 5 -16.77 -7.23 -5.69
N ILE A 6 -16.95 -5.91 -5.57
CA ILE A 6 -16.43 -5.13 -4.44
C ILE A 6 -17.10 -5.57 -3.15
N GLN A 7 -18.42 -5.77 -3.16
CA GLN A 7 -19.16 -6.24 -1.99
C GLN A 7 -18.69 -7.64 -1.56
N LYS A 8 -18.46 -8.53 -2.51
CA LYS A 8 -17.95 -9.86 -2.21
C LYS A 8 -16.55 -9.78 -1.59
N GLU A 9 -15.69 -8.93 -2.12
CA GLU A 9 -14.34 -8.76 -1.57
C GLU A 9 -14.39 -8.21 -0.15
N LEU A 10 -15.32 -7.31 0.15
CA LEU A 10 -15.48 -6.81 1.51
C LEU A 10 -15.84 -7.93 2.48
N ILE A 11 -16.79 -8.78 2.08
CA ILE A 11 -17.18 -9.92 2.91
C ILE A 11 -16.00 -10.86 3.11
N ASP A 12 -15.29 -11.21 2.05
CA ASP A 12 -14.15 -12.11 2.13
C ASP A 12 -13.01 -11.52 2.95
N PHE A 13 -12.75 -10.22 2.81
CA PHE A 13 -11.73 -9.54 3.58
C PHE A 13 -12.05 -9.56 5.08
N ASN A 14 -13.32 -9.33 5.44
CA ASN A 14 -13.73 -9.33 6.85
C ASN A 14 -13.67 -10.71 7.49
N LYS A 15 -13.80 -11.78 6.67
CA LYS A 15 -13.70 -13.14 7.17
C LYS A 15 -12.25 -13.54 7.47
N ASP A 16 -11.31 -13.08 6.67
CA ASP A 16 -9.91 -13.48 6.77
C ASP A 16 -8.99 -12.32 6.38
N PRO A 17 -8.95 -11.26 7.18
CA PRO A 17 -8.10 -10.11 6.87
C PRO A 17 -6.62 -10.45 7.05
N PRO A 18 -5.73 -9.85 6.24
CA PRO A 18 -4.30 -9.93 6.51
C PRO A 18 -3.98 -9.43 7.92
N ALA A 19 -3.03 -10.08 8.58
CA ALA A 19 -2.77 -9.85 10.00
C ALA A 19 -2.40 -8.39 10.35
N ASN A 20 -1.75 -7.69 9.41
CA ASN A 20 -1.28 -6.33 9.64
C ASN A 20 -2.03 -5.28 8.84
N CYS A 21 -3.20 -5.63 8.29
CA CYS A 21 -3.96 -4.73 7.44
C CYS A 21 -5.41 -4.68 7.84
N SER A 22 -6.04 -3.52 7.58
CA SER A 22 -7.49 -3.38 7.66
C SER A 22 -7.96 -2.57 6.45
N ALA A 23 -9.21 -2.74 6.04
CA ALA A 23 -9.77 -2.00 4.92
C ALA A 23 -11.28 -2.05 4.93
N GLY A 24 -11.91 -1.02 4.38
CA GLY A 24 -13.35 -0.98 4.23
C GLY A 24 -13.80 0.32 3.57
N PRO A 25 -15.07 0.39 3.13
CA PRO A 25 -15.62 1.61 2.53
C PRO A 25 -15.54 2.79 3.49
N VAL A 26 -15.30 3.98 2.94
CA VAL A 26 -15.22 5.21 3.72
C VAL A 26 -16.60 5.56 4.28
N ASN A 27 -17.65 5.27 3.49
CA ASN A 27 -19.05 5.45 3.92
C ASN A 27 -19.96 4.46 3.20
N ASP A 28 -21.21 4.37 3.65
CA ASP A 28 -22.16 3.39 3.13
C ASP A 28 -22.69 3.72 1.74
N THR A 29 -22.52 4.97 1.29
CA THR A 29 -23.07 5.43 0.03
C THR A 29 -22.10 5.32 -1.14
N ASP A 30 -20.81 5.03 -0.87
CA ASP A 30 -19.80 4.94 -1.91
C ASP A 30 -18.92 3.70 -1.71
N MET A 31 -19.29 2.60 -2.37
CA MET A 31 -18.53 1.35 -2.31
C MET A 31 -17.26 1.39 -3.15
N PHE A 32 -17.07 2.40 -4.00
CA PHE A 32 -15.89 2.52 -4.86
C PHE A 32 -14.72 3.20 -4.18
N HIS A 33 -14.92 3.74 -2.97
CA HIS A 33 -13.86 4.39 -2.23
C HIS A 33 -13.70 3.71 -0.86
N TRP A 34 -12.55 3.08 -0.66
CA TRP A 34 -12.20 2.44 0.62
C TRP A 34 -11.04 3.18 1.26
N GLN A 35 -10.96 3.03 2.58
CA GLN A 35 -9.76 3.40 3.33
C GLN A 35 -9.14 2.13 3.87
N ALA A 36 -7.81 2.05 3.80
CA ALA A 36 -7.08 0.91 4.32
C ALA A 36 -6.01 1.38 5.30
N THR A 37 -5.59 0.48 6.17
CA THR A 37 -4.42 0.70 7.02
C THR A 37 -3.45 -0.47 6.85
N ILE A 38 -2.16 -0.15 6.88
CA ILE A 38 -1.10 -1.14 6.94
C ILE A 38 -0.24 -0.80 8.14
N MET A 39 -0.09 -1.75 9.05
CA MET A 39 0.86 -1.60 10.15
C MET A 39 2.25 -1.93 9.65
N GLY A 40 3.23 -1.11 9.98
CA GLY A 40 4.60 -1.32 9.51
C GLY A 40 5.12 -2.70 9.93
N PRO A 41 5.67 -3.48 8.98
CA PRO A 41 6.16 -4.82 9.30
C PRO A 41 7.26 -4.78 10.36
N GLY A 42 7.29 -5.82 11.21
CA GLY A 42 8.22 -5.88 12.34
C GLY A 42 9.69 -5.97 11.96
N ASP A 43 9.97 -6.45 10.75
CA ASP A 43 11.34 -6.59 10.24
C ASP A 43 11.71 -5.44 9.28
N SER A 44 11.05 -4.29 9.44
CA SER A 44 11.29 -3.12 8.59
C SER A 44 11.52 -1.88 9.45
N PRO A 45 12.07 -0.80 8.85
CA PRO A 45 12.22 0.49 9.56
C PRO A 45 10.88 1.17 9.82
N TYR A 46 9.80 0.62 9.29
CA TYR A 46 8.44 1.17 9.45
C TYR A 46 7.71 0.56 10.65
N GLN A 47 8.34 -0.37 11.35
CA GLN A 47 7.77 -1.01 12.52
C GLN A 47 7.23 0.00 13.53
N GLY A 48 6.04 -0.25 14.04
CA GLY A 48 5.39 0.64 15.00
C GLY A 48 4.55 1.72 14.36
N GLY A 49 4.65 1.91 13.03
CA GLY A 49 3.84 2.88 12.32
C GLY A 49 2.52 2.30 11.84
N VAL A 50 1.52 3.18 11.69
CA VAL A 50 0.25 2.85 11.05
C VAL A 50 0.10 3.74 9.84
N PHE A 51 0.02 3.13 8.67
CA PHE A 51 -0.02 3.85 7.40
C PHE A 51 -1.40 3.75 6.79
N PHE A 52 -1.99 4.91 6.47
CA PHE A 52 -3.32 4.99 5.87
C PHE A 52 -3.20 5.12 4.36
N LEU A 53 -4.11 4.43 3.67
CA LEU A 53 -4.19 4.44 2.22
C LEU A 53 -5.62 4.70 1.78
N ASN A 54 -5.77 5.38 0.63
CA ASN A 54 -7.03 5.44 -0.08
C ASN A 54 -7.02 4.39 -1.19
N ILE A 55 -8.14 3.72 -1.38
CA ILE A 55 -8.34 2.77 -2.46
C ILE A 55 -9.55 3.23 -3.27
N HIS A 56 -9.33 3.53 -4.55
CA HIS A 56 -10.40 3.89 -5.49
C HIS A 56 -10.55 2.79 -6.53
N PHE A 57 -11.72 2.21 -6.62
CA PHE A 57 -12.01 1.18 -7.60
C PHE A 57 -12.51 1.81 -8.89
N PRO A 58 -11.99 1.41 -10.06
CA PRO A 58 -12.53 1.88 -11.33
C PRO A 58 -13.90 1.24 -11.59
N THR A 59 -14.69 1.88 -12.46
CA THR A 59 -16.03 1.39 -12.78
C THR A 59 -16.00 0.03 -13.49
N ASP A 60 -14.89 -0.31 -14.14
CA ASP A 60 -14.69 -1.60 -14.80
C ASP A 60 -13.88 -2.58 -13.97
N TYR A 61 -13.75 -2.34 -12.66
CA TYR A 61 -13.14 -3.31 -11.75
C TYR A 61 -13.91 -4.64 -11.81
N PRO A 62 -13.29 -5.81 -11.85
CA PRO A 62 -11.88 -6.09 -11.60
C PRO A 62 -11.01 -6.19 -12.87
N PHE A 63 -11.47 -5.70 -13.99
CA PHE A 63 -10.69 -5.78 -15.24
C PHE A 63 -9.55 -4.77 -15.28
N LYS A 64 -9.66 -3.72 -14.47
CA LYS A 64 -8.56 -2.79 -14.23
C LYS A 64 -8.24 -2.75 -12.74
N PRO A 65 -6.98 -2.42 -12.37
CA PRO A 65 -6.59 -2.42 -10.97
C PRO A 65 -7.24 -1.28 -10.18
N PRO A 66 -7.38 -1.45 -8.86
CA PRO A 66 -7.76 -0.33 -8.01
C PRO A 66 -6.61 0.66 -7.92
N LYS A 67 -6.92 1.92 -7.70
CA LYS A 67 -5.90 2.95 -7.48
C LYS A 67 -5.66 3.06 -5.98
N CYS A 68 -4.44 2.75 -5.56
CA CYS A 68 -4.04 2.82 -4.16
C CYS A 68 -3.04 3.95 -3.96
N THR A 69 -3.28 4.77 -2.92
CA THR A 69 -2.46 5.94 -2.64
C THR A 69 -2.25 6.05 -1.14
N PHE A 70 -1.01 6.20 -0.69
CA PHE A 70 -0.74 6.48 0.72
C PHE A 70 -1.20 7.89 1.05
N THR A 71 -1.90 8.03 2.17
CA THR A 71 -2.22 9.35 2.74
C THR A 71 -1.30 9.69 3.89
N THR A 72 -0.67 8.70 4.52
CA THR A 72 0.38 8.90 5.51
C THR A 72 1.71 9.07 4.80
N ARG A 73 2.50 10.06 5.20
CA ARG A 73 3.83 10.25 4.61
C ARG A 73 4.75 9.11 5.00
N ILE A 74 5.54 8.65 4.03
CA ILE A 74 6.44 7.53 4.21
C ILE A 74 7.73 7.78 3.41
N TYR A 75 8.86 7.40 3.99
CA TYR A 75 10.16 7.50 3.34
C TYR A 75 10.49 6.16 2.69
N HIS A 76 10.29 6.08 1.36
CA HIS A 76 10.41 4.80 0.65
C HIS A 76 10.77 5.06 -0.82
N PRO A 77 11.68 4.26 -1.42
CA PRO A 77 12.08 4.50 -2.80
C PRO A 77 10.97 4.27 -3.84
N ASN A 78 9.95 3.50 -3.50
CA ASN A 78 8.86 3.17 -4.43
C ASN A 78 7.55 3.90 -4.11
N ILE A 79 7.56 4.82 -3.17
CA ILE A 79 6.39 5.60 -2.78
C ILE A 79 6.80 7.06 -2.70
N ASN A 80 6.17 7.92 -3.53
CA ASN A 80 6.56 9.32 -3.59
C ASN A 80 5.80 10.19 -2.59
N SER A 81 6.08 11.49 -2.60
CA SER A 81 5.46 12.44 -1.66
C SER A 81 3.96 12.62 -1.87
N ASN A 82 3.45 12.28 -3.05
CA ASN A 82 2.02 12.29 -3.33
C ASN A 82 1.32 11.00 -2.87
N GLY A 83 2.07 10.03 -2.36
CA GLY A 83 1.53 8.75 -1.95
C GLY A 83 1.39 7.74 -3.07
N SER A 84 1.83 8.07 -4.29
CA SER A 84 1.79 7.13 -5.41
C SER A 84 2.73 5.97 -5.15
N ILE A 85 2.31 4.77 -5.54
CA ILE A 85 3.02 3.53 -5.29
C ILE A 85 3.48 2.93 -6.61
N CYS A 86 4.76 2.61 -6.71
CA CYS A 86 5.28 1.87 -7.86
C CYS A 86 5.30 0.38 -7.53
N ARG A 87 4.27 -0.33 -7.99
CA ARG A 87 4.14 -1.78 -7.78
C ARG A 87 3.51 -2.39 -9.03
N ASP A 88 4.10 -3.47 -9.53
CA ASP A 88 3.70 -4.10 -10.80
C ASP A 88 2.25 -4.60 -10.79
N ILE A 89 1.77 -5.16 -9.67
CA ILE A 89 0.40 -5.66 -9.60
C ILE A 89 -0.66 -4.56 -9.69
N LEU A 90 -0.26 -3.30 -9.49
CA LEU A 90 -1.16 -2.15 -9.66
C LEU A 90 -1.10 -1.59 -11.08
N LYS A 91 -0.34 -2.22 -11.97
CA LYS A 91 -0.15 -1.82 -13.36
C LYS A 91 -0.23 -3.04 -14.27
N ASP A 92 0.91 -3.43 -14.83
CA ASP A 92 1.03 -4.45 -15.89
C ASP A 92 0.74 -5.86 -15.40
N GLN A 93 0.98 -6.13 -14.13
CA GLN A 93 0.77 -7.47 -13.55
C GLN A 93 -0.57 -7.61 -12.85
N TRP A 94 -1.47 -6.66 -13.02
CA TRP A 94 -2.80 -6.76 -12.48
C TRP A 94 -3.58 -7.89 -13.18
N SER A 95 -4.38 -8.59 -12.42
CA SER A 95 -5.24 -9.67 -12.90
C SER A 95 -6.55 -9.65 -12.10
N PRO A 96 -7.69 -9.97 -12.72
CA PRO A 96 -8.96 -10.10 -11.98
C PRO A 96 -8.94 -11.15 -10.86
N ALA A 97 -7.96 -12.04 -10.85
CA ALA A 97 -7.80 -13.01 -9.78
C ALA A 97 -7.23 -12.39 -8.50
N LEU A 98 -6.65 -11.19 -8.58
CA LEU A 98 -6.12 -10.50 -7.43
C LEU A 98 -7.26 -9.84 -6.64
N THR A 99 -7.04 -9.66 -5.34
CA THR A 99 -8.02 -9.08 -4.43
C THR A 99 -7.40 -7.92 -3.66
N VAL A 100 -8.23 -7.11 -2.99
CA VAL A 100 -7.74 -6.04 -2.11
C VAL A 100 -6.78 -6.61 -1.07
N GLY A 101 -7.11 -7.76 -0.48
CA GLY A 101 -6.23 -8.40 0.51
C GLY A 101 -4.85 -8.71 -0.06
N LYS A 102 -4.80 -9.26 -1.27
CA LYS A 102 -3.53 -9.57 -1.93
C LYS A 102 -2.75 -8.31 -2.30
N VAL A 103 -3.47 -7.24 -2.73
CA VAL A 103 -2.84 -5.96 -3.03
C VAL A 103 -2.20 -5.37 -1.76
N LEU A 104 -2.91 -5.37 -0.65
CA LEU A 104 -2.39 -4.85 0.61
C LEU A 104 -1.20 -5.66 1.11
N LEU A 105 -1.25 -7.00 0.98
CA LEU A 105 -0.12 -7.85 1.33
C LEU A 105 1.10 -7.53 0.45
N SER A 106 0.89 -7.29 -0.83
CA SER A 106 1.97 -6.93 -1.74
C SER A 106 2.59 -5.59 -1.39
N ILE A 107 1.78 -4.60 -1.02
CA ILE A 107 2.28 -3.30 -0.58
C ILE A 107 3.05 -3.45 0.74
N SER A 108 2.53 -4.24 1.67
CA SER A 108 3.21 -4.51 2.93
C SER A 108 4.57 -5.18 2.70
N SER A 109 4.63 -6.12 1.76
CA SER A 109 5.89 -6.77 1.37
C SER A 109 6.89 -5.76 0.81
N LEU A 110 6.40 -4.76 0.07
CA LEU A 110 7.25 -3.70 -0.48
C LEU A 110 7.90 -2.87 0.63
N LEU A 111 7.24 -2.71 1.76
CA LEU A 111 7.81 -1.99 2.91
C LEU A 111 8.99 -2.73 3.52
N THR A 112 8.95 -4.05 3.53
CA THR A 112 10.05 -4.88 4.03
C THR A 112 11.18 -4.98 3.00
N ASP A 113 10.80 -5.06 1.73
CA ASP A 113 11.72 -5.37 0.64
C ASP A 113 11.53 -4.39 -0.51
N PRO A 114 12.09 -3.17 -0.39
CA PRO A 114 11.98 -2.17 -1.45
C PRO A 114 12.62 -2.63 -2.76
N ASN A 115 12.15 -2.07 -3.87
CA ASN A 115 12.72 -2.34 -5.19
C ASN A 115 13.47 -1.11 -5.69
N PRO A 116 14.76 -0.96 -5.37
CA PRO A 116 15.52 0.23 -5.75
C PRO A 116 15.88 0.30 -7.23
N ASP A 117 15.67 -0.79 -7.98
CA ASP A 117 15.97 -0.83 -9.41
C ASP A 117 14.84 -0.26 -10.26
N ASP A 118 13.65 -0.09 -9.69
CA ASP A 118 12.51 0.55 -10.36
C ASP A 118 11.94 1.63 -9.44
N PRO A 119 12.72 2.68 -9.14
CA PRO A 119 12.34 3.64 -8.13
C PRO A 119 11.36 4.69 -8.63
N LEU A 120 10.51 5.14 -7.72
CA LEU A 120 9.68 6.32 -7.93
C LEU A 120 10.38 7.56 -7.36
N VAL A 121 11.28 7.36 -6.38
CA VAL A 121 12.09 8.42 -5.77
C VAL A 121 13.56 8.03 -5.88
N PRO A 122 14.24 8.43 -6.97
CA PRO A 122 15.62 8.00 -7.21
C PRO A 122 16.61 8.35 -6.11
N GLU A 123 16.41 9.48 -5.44
CA GLU A 123 17.29 9.89 -4.34
C GLU A 123 17.27 8.90 -3.20
N ILE A 124 16.07 8.44 -2.83
CA ILE A 124 15.91 7.47 -1.74
C ILE A 124 16.45 6.10 -2.18
N ALA A 125 16.21 5.73 -3.44
CA ALA A 125 16.74 4.49 -3.97
C ALA A 125 18.28 4.45 -3.92
N ASN A 126 18.91 5.57 -4.25
CA ASN A 126 20.35 5.68 -4.20
C ASN A 126 20.88 5.54 -2.77
N ILE A 127 20.22 6.19 -1.80
CA ILE A 127 20.60 6.08 -0.39
C ILE A 127 20.41 4.63 0.09
N TYR A 128 19.33 3.98 -0.32
CA TYR A 128 19.08 2.58 0.00
C TYR A 128 20.20 1.66 -0.48
N LYS A 129 20.72 1.92 -1.69
CA LYS A 129 21.79 1.12 -2.28
C LYS A 129 23.18 1.42 -1.69
N THR A 130 23.46 2.68 -1.38
CA THR A 130 24.81 3.12 -1.03
C THR A 130 25.01 3.36 0.46
N ASP A 131 23.94 3.60 1.21
CA ASP A 131 24.03 3.90 2.65
C ASP A 131 22.78 3.38 3.34
N ARG A 132 22.69 2.08 3.48
CA ARG A 132 21.52 1.41 4.06
C ARG A 132 21.22 1.90 5.46
N ALA A 133 22.23 2.15 6.28
CA ALA A 133 22.05 2.61 7.66
C ALA A 133 21.35 3.97 7.69
N ARG A 134 21.74 4.88 6.79
CA ARG A 134 21.11 6.19 6.67
C ARG A 134 19.65 6.07 6.21
N TYR A 135 19.40 5.20 5.23
CA TYR A 135 18.04 4.93 4.78
C TYR A 135 17.15 4.47 5.93
N GLU A 136 17.63 3.47 6.68
CA GLU A 136 16.84 2.91 7.78
C GLU A 136 16.61 3.92 8.89
N ALA A 137 17.63 4.71 9.24
CA ALA A 137 17.50 5.74 10.27
C ALA A 137 16.46 6.81 9.86
N THR A 138 16.52 7.25 8.62
CA THR A 138 15.58 8.27 8.10
C THR A 138 14.16 7.70 8.03
N ALA A 139 14.01 6.47 7.57
CA ALA A 139 12.70 5.82 7.48
C ALA A 139 12.08 5.65 8.87
N LYS A 140 12.87 5.26 9.87
CA LYS A 140 12.40 5.16 11.27
C LYS A 140 11.99 6.52 11.82
N GLU A 141 12.76 7.55 11.54
CA GLU A 141 12.45 8.91 11.98
C GLU A 141 11.13 9.40 11.40
N TRP A 142 10.91 9.19 10.10
CA TRP A 142 9.67 9.55 9.44
C TRP A 142 8.49 8.74 9.98
N THR A 143 8.69 7.46 10.25
CA THR A 143 7.64 6.62 10.82
C THR A 143 7.20 7.15 12.17
N LYS A 144 8.16 7.52 13.01
CA LYS A 144 7.86 8.08 14.33
C LYS A 144 7.16 9.45 14.21
N LYS A 145 7.57 10.25 13.24
CA LYS A 145 7.05 11.62 13.07
C LYS A 145 5.65 11.64 12.44
N TYR A 146 5.38 10.79 11.44
CA TYR A 146 4.17 10.89 10.64
C TYR A 146 3.19 9.73 10.83
N ALA A 147 3.62 8.60 11.35
CA ALA A 147 2.82 7.37 11.38
C ALA A 147 2.60 6.81 12.79
N SER A 148 3.03 7.51 13.82
CA SER A 148 2.79 7.03 15.18
C SER A 148 1.79 7.88 15.95
#